data_529bfa1996d34fe789596966dc32bad2
#
_entry.id   529bfa1996d34fe789596966dc32bad2
#
_cell.length_a   1.000
_cell.length_b   1.000
_cell.length_c   1.000
_cell.angle_alpha   90.00
_cell.angle_beta   90.00
_cell.angle_gamma   90.00
#
_symmetry.space_group_name_H-M   'P 1'
#
loop_
_entity.id
_entity.type
_entity.pdbx_description
1 polymer ?
#
loop_
_entity_poly.entity_id
_entity_poly.type
_entity_poly.pdbx_seq_one_letter_code
_entity_poly.pdbx_strand_id
1 'polypeptide(L)'
;MKKVYSIALLAVFMIVFLQGYNVHLQYQKYKLKCIDEINDMLVQSVDEEYHNRAKSKNNPDKNGEHHIRYKVFNATDKIQEKKIKEPGLDLQTLDIGSLKKQGILSNYGDAVILLSQDMLEQEGKPLNLANLNEIVSRRMEDKIERSIFLLDKNKKIIKTEGVKKVPSSWVCSKDVAVNLANLRFVRVAMPVPPSKFIAHSIWTLALSVLFVLIAVVCIGYHLLVIKRKEQLLRNRELGVNGIIHDLKAPINSVISVLSLLKVKVKEDKILLDVISQASDKAKLLESDIESILLAAKGGNDRILLNLKKVSLVTTQHPYRKLLVNKA
;
A
#
# COMPACT_ATOMS: atom_id res chain seq x y z
N MET A 1 9.55 -26.52 -11.46
CA MET A 1 8.71 -25.63 -12.30
C MET A 1 7.47 -25.13 -11.56
N LYS A 2 6.47 -25.96 -11.17
CA LYS A 2 5.22 -25.48 -10.54
C LYS A 2 5.46 -24.53 -9.35
N LYS A 3 6.41 -24.83 -8.45
CA LYS A 3 6.74 -23.97 -7.30
C LYS A 3 7.29 -22.60 -7.70
N VAL A 4 8.10 -22.50 -8.76
CA VAL A 4 8.69 -21.23 -9.24
C VAL A 4 7.60 -20.32 -9.81
N TYR A 5 6.68 -20.87 -10.61
CA TYR A 5 5.53 -20.13 -11.14
C TYR A 5 4.61 -19.64 -10.03
N SER A 6 4.37 -20.49 -9.00
CA SER A 6 3.55 -20.09 -7.84
C SER A 6 4.17 -18.93 -7.06
N ILE A 7 5.49 -18.95 -6.85
CA ILE A 7 6.21 -17.86 -6.18
C ILE A 7 6.18 -16.59 -7.03
N ALA A 8 6.39 -16.69 -8.35
CA ALA A 8 6.33 -15.56 -9.26
C ALA A 8 4.93 -14.91 -9.27
N LEU A 9 3.88 -15.72 -9.31
CA LEU A 9 2.49 -15.25 -9.27
C LEU A 9 2.18 -14.57 -7.95
N LEU A 10 2.65 -15.14 -6.83
CA LEU A 10 2.50 -14.52 -5.50
C LEU A 10 3.21 -13.16 -5.45
N ALA A 11 4.42 -13.06 -6.00
CA ALA A 11 5.18 -11.81 -6.05
C ALA A 11 4.44 -10.74 -6.86
N VAL A 12 3.88 -11.07 -8.04
CA VAL A 12 3.06 -10.14 -8.82
C VAL A 12 1.84 -9.69 -8.03
N PHE A 13 1.14 -10.63 -7.39
CA PHE A 13 -0.03 -10.31 -6.57
C PHE A 13 0.32 -9.34 -5.43
N MET A 14 1.42 -9.60 -4.72
CA MET A 14 1.89 -8.71 -3.64
C MET A 14 2.23 -7.30 -4.14
N ILE A 15 2.86 -7.18 -5.32
CA ILE A 15 3.19 -5.88 -5.93
C ILE A 15 1.90 -5.13 -6.28
N VAL A 16 0.93 -5.77 -6.93
CA VAL A 16 -0.35 -5.15 -7.28
C VAL A 16 -1.11 -4.73 -6.03
N PHE A 17 -1.14 -5.59 -5.00
CA PHE A 17 -1.77 -5.27 -3.72
C PHE A 17 -1.12 -4.05 -3.05
N LEU A 18 0.22 -4.01 -3.00
CA LEU A 18 0.96 -2.88 -2.40
C LEU A 18 0.68 -1.57 -3.14
N GLN A 19 0.63 -1.61 -4.47
CA GLN A 19 0.32 -0.43 -5.28
C GLN A 19 -1.13 0.03 -5.10
N GLY A 20 -2.08 -0.91 -5.04
CA GLY A 20 -3.48 -0.60 -4.72
C GLY A 20 -3.64 0.06 -3.35
N TYR A 21 -2.92 -0.45 -2.35
CA TYR A 21 -2.88 0.14 -1.02
C TYR A 21 -2.27 1.56 -1.03
N ASN A 22 -1.19 1.77 -1.78
CA ASN A 22 -0.58 3.10 -1.93
C ASN A 22 -1.54 4.12 -2.56
N VAL A 23 -2.24 3.73 -3.63
CA VAL A 23 -3.28 4.59 -4.26
C VAL A 23 -4.40 4.90 -3.28
N HIS A 24 -4.84 3.93 -2.48
CA HIS A 24 -5.83 4.15 -1.43
C HIS A 24 -5.36 5.16 -0.39
N LEU A 25 -4.12 5.06 0.10
CA LEU A 25 -3.54 6.03 1.03
C LEU A 25 -3.46 7.44 0.44
N GLN A 26 -3.08 7.57 -0.84
CA GLN A 26 -3.07 8.85 -1.52
C GLN A 26 -4.47 9.47 -1.62
N TYR A 27 -5.48 8.65 -1.92
CA TYR A 27 -6.87 9.09 -1.94
C TYR A 27 -7.33 9.59 -0.56
N GLN A 28 -6.97 8.90 0.53
CA GLN A 28 -7.29 9.35 1.89
C GLN A 28 -6.61 10.68 2.23
N LYS A 29 -5.34 10.86 1.87
CA LYS A 29 -4.64 12.13 2.04
C LYS A 29 -5.28 13.27 1.25
N TYR A 30 -5.67 12.98 0.00
CA TYR A 30 -6.38 13.96 -0.83
C TYR A 30 -7.72 14.35 -0.23
N LYS A 31 -8.46 13.37 0.30
CA LYS A 31 -9.74 13.60 1.00
C LYS A 31 -9.56 14.54 2.20
N LEU A 32 -8.52 14.34 3.01
CA LEU A 32 -8.22 15.22 4.15
C LEU A 32 -7.89 16.63 3.69
N LYS A 33 -7.09 16.77 2.64
CA LYS A 33 -6.78 18.09 2.04
C LYS A 33 -8.04 18.79 1.55
N CYS A 34 -8.95 18.09 0.88
CA CYS A 34 -10.24 18.65 0.48
C CYS A 34 -11.07 19.12 1.68
N ILE A 35 -11.06 18.38 2.79
CA ILE A 35 -11.77 18.80 4.02
C ILE A 35 -11.21 20.12 4.55
N ASP A 36 -9.89 20.29 4.58
CA ASP A 36 -9.26 21.51 5.03
C ASP A 36 -9.56 22.69 4.07
N GLU A 37 -9.48 22.48 2.76
CA GLU A 37 -9.85 23.47 1.75
C GLU A 37 -11.33 23.91 1.86
N ILE A 38 -12.24 22.95 2.08
CA ILE A 38 -13.67 23.23 2.29
C ILE A 38 -13.87 24.01 3.58
N ASN A 39 -13.12 23.69 4.63
CA ASN A 39 -13.20 24.36 5.91
C ASN A 39 -12.76 25.84 5.79
N ASP A 40 -11.61 26.08 5.16
CA ASP A 40 -11.10 27.44 4.93
C ASP A 40 -12.08 28.29 4.09
N MET A 41 -12.63 27.67 3.05
CA MET A 41 -13.65 28.30 2.21
C MET A 41 -14.93 28.62 3.01
N LEU A 42 -15.36 27.69 3.89
CA LEU A 42 -16.55 27.90 4.72
C LEU A 42 -16.34 29.06 5.70
N VAL A 43 -15.19 29.12 6.40
CA VAL A 43 -14.85 30.22 7.30
C VAL A 43 -14.90 31.54 6.58
N GLN A 44 -14.26 31.66 5.42
CA GLN A 44 -14.30 32.88 4.59
C GLN A 44 -15.70 33.23 4.09
N SER A 45 -16.52 32.22 3.78
CA SER A 45 -17.90 32.45 3.30
C SER A 45 -18.82 32.93 4.43
N VAL A 46 -18.62 32.42 5.65
CA VAL A 46 -19.34 32.87 6.84
C VAL A 46 -18.99 34.33 7.15
N ASP A 47 -17.72 34.70 7.04
CA ASP A 47 -17.25 36.08 7.27
C ASP A 47 -17.82 37.01 6.19
N GLU A 48 -17.85 36.64 4.91
CA GLU A 48 -18.45 37.43 3.84
C GLU A 48 -19.96 37.58 4.04
N GLU A 49 -20.66 36.54 4.46
CA GLU A 49 -22.10 36.60 4.75
C GLU A 49 -22.39 37.53 5.93
N TYR A 50 -21.56 37.46 6.97
CA TYR A 50 -21.63 38.41 8.09
C TYR A 50 -21.48 39.86 7.62
N HIS A 51 -20.46 40.18 6.83
CA HIS A 51 -20.24 41.51 6.28
C HIS A 51 -21.40 42.00 5.40
N ASN A 52 -22.01 41.14 4.62
CA ASN A 52 -23.16 41.47 3.79
C ASN A 52 -24.39 41.79 4.62
N ARG A 53 -24.64 41.04 5.70
CA ARG A 53 -25.70 41.34 6.68
C ARG A 53 -25.47 42.66 7.43
N ALA A 54 -24.23 42.90 7.84
CA ALA A 54 -23.85 44.11 8.53
C ALA A 54 -24.00 45.37 7.66
N LYS A 55 -23.72 45.28 6.36
CA LYS A 55 -23.86 46.37 5.39
C LYS A 55 -25.30 46.62 4.96
N SER A 56 -26.19 45.65 5.11
CA SER A 56 -27.60 45.83 4.73
C SER A 56 -28.27 46.86 5.63
N LYS A 57 -28.38 48.09 5.14
CA LYS A 57 -29.10 49.18 5.77
C LYS A 57 -30.61 48.88 5.72
N ASN A 58 -31.10 48.06 6.60
CA ASN A 58 -32.51 48.14 6.93
C ASN A 58 -32.62 49.27 7.97
N ASN A 59 -33.52 50.23 7.70
CA ASN A 59 -33.84 51.34 8.62
C ASN A 59 -33.99 50.75 10.01
N PRO A 60 -33.18 51.21 11.00
CA PRO A 60 -33.47 50.84 12.36
C PRO A 60 -34.75 51.56 12.73
N ASP A 61 -35.79 50.82 13.07
CA ASP A 61 -36.88 51.39 13.87
C ASP A 61 -36.25 52.05 15.07
N LYS A 62 -36.45 53.37 15.17
CA LYS A 62 -35.79 54.27 16.15
C LYS A 62 -36.28 54.06 17.60
N ASN A 63 -36.57 52.89 18.03
CA ASN A 63 -37.02 52.64 19.38
C ASN A 63 -36.18 51.55 20.06
N GLY A 64 -35.20 52.00 20.82
CA GLY A 64 -34.46 51.20 21.78
C GLY A 64 -33.02 50.92 21.39
N GLU A 65 -32.10 51.81 21.78
CA GLU A 65 -30.68 51.50 21.84
C GLU A 65 -30.45 50.46 22.95
N HIS A 66 -30.51 49.17 22.61
CA HIS A 66 -30.05 48.11 23.50
C HIS A 66 -28.54 48.01 23.38
N HIS A 67 -27.79 48.65 24.26
CA HIS A 67 -26.36 48.48 24.38
C HIS A 67 -26.09 47.21 25.17
N ILE A 68 -25.69 46.14 24.47
CA ILE A 68 -25.21 44.91 25.12
C ILE A 68 -23.70 45.07 25.34
N ARG A 69 -23.29 45.08 26.58
CA ARG A 69 -21.86 45.04 26.96
C ARG A 69 -21.44 43.61 27.24
N TYR A 70 -20.51 43.08 26.45
CA TYR A 70 -19.87 41.82 26.75
C TYR A 70 -18.63 42.04 27.60
N LYS A 71 -18.49 41.27 28.67
CA LYS A 71 -17.28 41.21 29.45
C LYS A 71 -16.54 39.92 29.17
N VAL A 72 -15.37 40.03 28.55
CA VAL A 72 -14.56 38.90 28.12
C VAL A 72 -13.53 38.60 29.21
N PHE A 73 -13.47 37.33 29.65
CA PHE A 73 -12.53 36.86 30.65
C PHE A 73 -11.60 35.79 30.10
N ASN A 74 -10.38 35.78 30.64
CA ASN A 74 -9.48 34.66 30.45
C ASN A 74 -9.52 33.80 31.72
N ALA A 75 -9.71 32.48 31.63
CA ALA A 75 -9.88 31.57 32.77
C ALA A 75 -8.71 31.56 33.79
N THR A 76 -7.60 32.21 33.44
CA THR A 76 -6.43 32.40 34.33
C THR A 76 -6.57 33.54 35.30
N ASP A 77 -7.49 34.48 35.07
CA ASP A 77 -7.69 35.60 35.96
C ASP A 77 -8.73 35.23 37.02
N LYS A 78 -8.28 35.01 38.24
CA LYS A 78 -9.16 34.94 39.43
C LYS A 78 -9.85 36.30 39.62
N ILE A 79 -10.89 36.55 38.85
CA ILE A 79 -11.70 37.76 39.03
C ILE A 79 -12.71 37.44 40.11
N GLN A 80 -12.55 38.10 41.24
CA GLN A 80 -13.59 38.16 42.25
C GLN A 80 -14.88 38.64 41.58
N GLU A 81 -15.93 37.83 41.65
CA GLU A 81 -17.30 38.17 41.24
C GLU A 81 -17.80 39.35 42.06
N LYS A 82 -17.39 40.55 41.77
CA LYS A 82 -18.16 41.73 42.13
C LYS A 82 -19.32 41.78 41.15
N LYS A 83 -20.48 41.33 41.61
CA LYS A 83 -21.76 41.49 40.92
C LYS A 83 -22.02 43.01 40.79
N ILE A 84 -21.63 43.59 39.66
CA ILE A 84 -22.07 44.91 39.25
C ILE A 84 -23.48 44.69 38.66
N LYS A 85 -24.47 44.80 39.51
CA LYS A 85 -25.87 44.92 39.10
C LYS A 85 -26.11 46.37 38.71
N GLU A 86 -25.90 46.73 37.47
CA GLU A 86 -26.49 47.94 36.90
C GLU A 86 -27.89 47.56 36.35
N PRO A 87 -28.94 48.30 36.78
CA PRO A 87 -30.29 48.02 36.30
C PRO A 87 -30.38 48.38 34.79
N GLY A 88 -30.73 47.39 33.97
CA GLY A 88 -30.92 47.54 32.53
C GLY A 88 -29.82 46.99 31.63
N LEU A 89 -28.74 46.40 32.17
CA LEU A 89 -27.69 45.77 31.38
C LEU A 89 -27.71 44.25 31.59
N ASP A 90 -28.00 43.51 30.54
CA ASP A 90 -27.86 42.08 30.55
C ASP A 90 -26.42 41.72 30.27
N LEU A 91 -25.63 41.38 31.29
CA LEU A 91 -24.21 41.07 31.20
C LEU A 91 -24.06 39.58 30.97
N GLN A 92 -23.87 39.20 29.75
CA GLN A 92 -23.47 37.81 29.43
C GLN A 92 -21.96 37.64 29.65
N THR A 93 -21.59 36.78 30.59
CA THR A 93 -20.18 36.46 30.88
C THR A 93 -19.73 35.31 29.97
N LEU A 94 -18.71 35.54 29.18
CA LEU A 94 -18.17 34.59 28.23
C LEU A 94 -16.75 34.17 28.66
N ASP A 95 -16.57 32.85 28.91
CA ASP A 95 -15.24 32.30 29.22
C ASP A 95 -14.55 31.86 27.93
N ILE A 96 -13.72 32.75 27.38
CA ILE A 96 -12.93 32.48 26.17
C ILE A 96 -11.94 31.34 26.40
N GLY A 97 -11.42 31.16 27.60
CA GLY A 97 -10.47 30.09 27.90
C GLY A 97 -11.08 28.71 27.76
N SER A 98 -12.34 28.55 28.20
CA SER A 98 -13.08 27.31 28.05
C SER A 98 -13.45 27.01 26.56
N LEU A 99 -13.87 28.03 25.82
CA LEU A 99 -14.22 27.95 24.42
C LEU A 99 -13.00 27.63 23.55
N LYS A 100 -11.84 28.16 23.88
CA LYS A 100 -10.57 27.81 23.23
C LYS A 100 -10.17 26.36 23.50
N LYS A 101 -10.31 25.89 24.75
CA LYS A 101 -10.06 24.46 25.09
C LYS A 101 -11.00 23.51 24.36
N GLN A 102 -12.24 23.91 24.09
CA GLN A 102 -13.22 23.15 23.33
C GLN A 102 -12.99 23.23 21.81
N GLY A 103 -12.01 24.01 21.33
CA GLY A 103 -11.70 24.19 19.91
C GLY A 103 -12.75 25.02 19.16
N ILE A 104 -13.61 25.75 19.86
CA ILE A 104 -14.63 26.64 19.29
C ILE A 104 -14.00 27.96 18.80
N LEU A 105 -12.98 28.43 19.52
CA LEU A 105 -12.23 29.62 19.19
C LEU A 105 -10.76 29.28 18.97
N SER A 106 -10.14 29.86 17.95
CA SER A 106 -8.69 29.74 17.73
C SER A 106 -7.95 30.92 18.36
N ASN A 107 -8.54 32.13 18.29
CA ASN A 107 -7.94 33.38 18.79
C ASN A 107 -9.01 34.33 19.34
N TYR A 108 -8.59 35.47 19.86
CA TYR A 108 -9.49 36.49 20.38
C TYR A 108 -10.31 37.20 19.27
N GLY A 109 -9.76 37.30 18.05
CA GLY A 109 -10.46 37.88 16.91
C GLY A 109 -11.72 37.09 16.55
N ASP A 110 -11.64 35.76 16.61
CA ASP A 110 -12.81 34.89 16.36
C ASP A 110 -13.94 35.18 17.36
N ALA A 111 -13.59 35.44 18.64
CA ALA A 111 -14.58 35.77 19.66
C ALA A 111 -15.30 37.10 19.34
N VAL A 112 -14.57 38.10 18.85
CA VAL A 112 -15.15 39.39 18.47
C VAL A 112 -16.11 39.24 17.29
N ILE A 113 -15.72 38.46 16.27
CA ILE A 113 -16.57 38.19 15.10
C ILE A 113 -17.85 37.47 15.52
N LEU A 114 -17.75 36.42 16.35
CA LEU A 114 -18.91 35.68 16.81
C LEU A 114 -19.86 36.49 17.70
N LEU A 115 -19.31 37.36 18.57
CA LEU A 115 -20.11 38.29 19.34
C LEU A 115 -20.84 39.32 18.45
N SER A 116 -20.16 39.79 17.40
CA SER A 116 -20.79 40.69 16.42
C SER A 116 -21.91 39.99 15.63
N GLN A 117 -21.76 38.70 15.34
CA GLN A 117 -22.83 37.90 14.73
C GLN A 117 -24.03 37.73 15.69
N ASP A 118 -23.78 37.50 16.97
CA ASP A 118 -24.84 37.45 17.99
C ASP A 118 -25.62 38.77 18.07
N MET A 119 -24.94 39.91 17.99
CA MET A 119 -25.56 41.24 17.98
C MET A 119 -26.46 41.42 16.74
N LEU A 120 -26.00 41.01 15.56
CA LEU A 120 -26.81 41.05 14.34
C LEU A 120 -28.07 40.14 14.41
N GLU A 121 -27.94 38.98 15.06
CA GLU A 121 -29.10 38.10 15.26
C GLU A 121 -30.12 38.73 16.21
N GLN A 122 -29.67 39.42 17.26
CA GLN A 122 -30.55 40.17 18.17
C GLN A 122 -31.22 41.37 17.50
N GLU A 123 -30.55 42.01 16.51
CA GLU A 123 -31.14 43.05 15.65
C GLU A 123 -32.15 42.50 14.61
N GLY A 124 -32.50 41.20 14.68
CA GLY A 124 -33.42 40.58 13.74
C GLY A 124 -32.81 40.19 12.40
N LYS A 125 -31.48 40.15 12.31
CA LYS A 125 -30.74 39.75 11.12
C LYS A 125 -30.04 38.40 11.36
N PRO A 126 -30.78 37.28 11.46
CA PRO A 126 -30.17 35.96 11.65
C PRO A 126 -29.37 35.51 10.44
N LEU A 127 -28.48 34.56 10.65
CA LEU A 127 -27.72 33.92 9.55
C LEU A 127 -28.63 33.39 8.46
N ASN A 128 -28.40 33.83 7.21
CA ASN A 128 -29.15 33.39 6.05
C ASN A 128 -28.40 32.25 5.31
N LEU A 129 -28.87 31.01 5.48
CA LEU A 129 -28.26 29.84 4.83
C LEU A 129 -28.34 29.90 3.31
N ALA A 130 -29.39 30.50 2.71
CA ALA A 130 -29.50 30.63 1.27
C ALA A 130 -28.43 31.60 0.72
N ASN A 131 -28.23 32.75 1.38
CA ASN A 131 -27.13 33.65 1.06
C ASN A 131 -25.76 32.98 1.21
N LEU A 132 -25.56 32.26 2.32
CA LEU A 132 -24.33 31.54 2.54
C LEU A 132 -24.09 30.49 1.45
N ASN A 133 -25.12 29.75 1.04
CA ASN A 133 -25.04 28.81 -0.06
C ASN A 133 -24.69 29.46 -1.40
N GLU A 134 -25.18 30.65 -1.65
CA GLU A 134 -24.81 31.45 -2.83
C GLU A 134 -23.35 31.90 -2.81
N ILE A 135 -22.86 32.37 -1.64
CA ILE A 135 -21.46 32.78 -1.47
C ILE A 135 -20.53 31.58 -1.65
N VAL A 136 -20.83 30.45 -1.02
CA VAL A 136 -20.10 29.19 -1.22
C VAL A 136 -20.11 28.76 -2.69
N SER A 137 -21.26 28.95 -3.38
CA SER A 137 -21.39 28.64 -4.82
C SER A 137 -20.46 29.50 -5.68
N ARG A 138 -20.35 30.77 -5.37
CA ARG A 138 -19.49 31.70 -6.14
C ARG A 138 -18.00 31.42 -5.93
N ARG A 139 -17.61 30.94 -4.75
CA ARG A 139 -16.21 30.61 -4.44
C ARG A 139 -15.79 29.26 -5.01
N MET A 140 -16.74 28.40 -5.33
CA MET A 140 -16.47 27.13 -5.99
C MET A 140 -16.50 27.32 -7.52
N GLU A 141 -15.40 26.99 -8.17
CA GLU A 141 -15.28 27.04 -9.63
C GLU A 141 -16.22 26.08 -10.36
N ASP A 142 -16.62 24.99 -9.69
CA ASP A 142 -17.49 23.94 -10.24
C ASP A 142 -18.88 23.98 -9.61
N LYS A 143 -19.91 23.70 -10.40
CA LYS A 143 -21.29 23.47 -9.92
C LYS A 143 -21.42 22.12 -9.21
N ILE A 144 -20.72 21.98 -8.09
CA ILE A 144 -20.76 20.74 -7.29
C ILE A 144 -21.97 20.78 -6.37
N GLU A 145 -22.73 19.69 -6.33
CA GLU A 145 -23.80 19.49 -5.36
C GLU A 145 -23.26 19.62 -3.94
N ARG A 146 -23.99 20.29 -3.06
CA ARG A 146 -23.58 20.50 -1.67
C ARG A 146 -24.79 20.62 -0.75
N SER A 147 -24.53 20.47 0.53
CA SER A 147 -25.50 20.73 1.60
C SER A 147 -24.84 21.54 2.70
N ILE A 148 -25.52 22.57 3.15
CA ILE A 148 -25.11 23.39 4.29
C ILE A 148 -26.08 23.11 5.44
N PHE A 149 -25.51 22.75 6.58
CA PHE A 149 -26.26 22.44 7.79
C PHE A 149 -26.02 23.52 8.84
N LEU A 150 -27.11 23.99 9.41
CA LEU A 150 -27.07 24.73 10.67
C LEU A 150 -27.31 23.72 11.81
N LEU A 151 -26.39 23.67 12.75
CA LEU A 151 -26.37 22.73 13.87
C LEU A 151 -26.58 23.47 15.20
N ASP A 152 -27.22 22.81 16.14
CA ASP A 152 -27.32 23.27 17.52
C ASP A 152 -26.05 22.88 18.33
N LYS A 153 -26.01 23.28 19.60
CA LYS A 153 -24.95 22.93 20.57
C LYS A 153 -24.70 21.41 20.69
N ASN A 154 -25.71 20.59 20.46
CA ASN A 154 -25.66 19.13 20.51
C ASN A 154 -25.33 18.52 19.14
N LYS A 155 -24.95 19.35 18.16
CA LYS A 155 -24.66 18.95 16.75
C LYS A 155 -25.87 18.34 16.02
N LYS A 156 -27.09 18.62 16.49
CA LYS A 156 -28.31 18.26 15.78
C LYS A 156 -28.61 19.30 14.70
N ILE A 157 -29.08 18.82 13.54
CA ILE A 157 -29.42 19.66 12.40
C ILE A 157 -30.70 20.45 12.73
N ILE A 158 -30.61 21.78 12.73
CA ILE A 158 -31.75 22.71 12.87
C ILE A 158 -32.33 23.01 11.50
N LYS A 159 -31.45 23.34 10.52
CA LYS A 159 -31.87 23.71 9.16
C LYS A 159 -30.84 23.18 8.16
N THR A 160 -31.34 22.85 6.96
CA THR A 160 -30.52 22.37 5.85
C THR A 160 -30.83 23.19 4.62
N GLU A 161 -29.78 23.58 3.89
CA GLU A 161 -29.87 24.24 2.60
C GLU A 161 -29.10 23.44 1.55
N GLY A 162 -29.66 23.21 0.36
CA GLY A 162 -29.09 22.39 -0.70
C GLY A 162 -29.70 20.98 -0.75
N VAL A 163 -28.89 19.94 -0.96
CA VAL A 163 -29.36 18.56 -1.11
C VAL A 163 -29.88 18.01 0.22
N LYS A 164 -31.14 17.57 0.27
CA LYS A 164 -31.79 17.08 1.52
C LYS A 164 -31.22 15.76 2.04
N LYS A 165 -30.84 14.83 1.16
CA LYS A 165 -30.24 13.54 1.52
C LYS A 165 -28.78 13.52 1.10
N VAL A 166 -27.87 13.58 2.08
CA VAL A 166 -26.44 13.54 1.86
C VAL A 166 -25.96 12.10 1.88
N PRO A 167 -25.32 11.61 0.79
CA PRO A 167 -24.72 10.28 0.76
C PRO A 167 -23.57 10.18 1.76
N SER A 168 -23.35 9.00 2.34
CA SER A 168 -22.25 8.73 3.29
C SER A 168 -20.84 8.88 2.66
N SER A 169 -20.76 8.90 1.33
CA SER A 169 -19.52 9.11 0.58
C SER A 169 -19.05 10.58 0.56
N TRP A 170 -19.92 11.51 0.92
CA TRP A 170 -19.58 12.93 0.94
C TRP A 170 -18.64 13.25 2.11
N VAL A 171 -17.80 14.26 1.91
CA VAL A 171 -16.96 14.81 2.96
C VAL A 171 -17.66 15.97 3.63
N CYS A 172 -17.46 16.08 4.94
CA CYS A 172 -18.00 17.20 5.72
C CYS A 172 -16.85 18.08 6.18
N SER A 173 -17.06 19.40 6.16
CA SER A 173 -16.17 20.36 6.82
C SER A 173 -16.14 20.13 8.33
N LYS A 174 -15.21 20.76 9.01
CA LYS A 174 -15.28 20.96 10.46
C LYS A 174 -16.48 21.86 10.79
N ASP A 175 -16.94 21.79 12.03
CA ASP A 175 -18.01 22.66 12.51
C ASP A 175 -17.46 24.06 12.73
N VAL A 176 -17.99 25.05 12.01
CA VAL A 176 -17.65 26.46 12.18
C VAL A 176 -18.70 27.13 13.05
N ALA A 177 -18.28 27.68 14.16
CA ALA A 177 -19.18 28.40 15.07
C ALA A 177 -19.67 29.69 14.39
N VAL A 178 -20.97 29.98 14.52
CA VAL A 178 -21.61 31.19 13.94
C VAL A 178 -22.45 31.96 14.97
N ASN A 179 -22.63 31.41 16.16
CA ASN A 179 -23.33 32.07 17.23
C ASN A 179 -22.79 31.52 18.58
N LEU A 180 -22.45 32.42 19.52
CA LEU A 180 -21.96 32.05 20.84
C LEU A 180 -23.07 31.90 21.86
N ALA A 181 -24.08 32.77 21.81
CA ALA A 181 -25.18 32.78 22.79
C ALA A 181 -25.95 31.45 22.79
N ASN A 182 -26.22 30.91 21.61
CA ASN A 182 -26.92 29.63 21.41
C ASN A 182 -26.02 28.48 21.00
N LEU A 183 -24.70 28.69 20.85
CA LEU A 183 -23.70 27.73 20.37
C LEU A 183 -24.18 26.99 19.09
N ARG A 184 -24.40 27.79 18.03
CA ARG A 184 -24.76 27.28 16.71
C ARG A 184 -23.52 27.13 15.84
N PHE A 185 -23.55 26.08 14.99
CA PHE A 185 -22.46 25.77 14.09
C PHE A 185 -22.99 25.60 12.66
N VAL A 186 -22.12 25.89 11.72
CA VAL A 186 -22.37 25.60 10.30
C VAL A 186 -21.39 24.54 9.83
N ARG A 187 -21.90 23.60 9.02
CA ARG A 187 -21.13 22.55 8.38
C ARG A 187 -21.53 22.43 6.93
N VAL A 188 -20.56 22.22 6.05
CA VAL A 188 -20.79 21.95 4.64
C VAL A 188 -20.46 20.52 4.34
N ALA A 189 -21.31 19.85 3.57
CA ALA A 189 -21.07 18.53 3.01
C ALA A 189 -21.08 18.59 1.49
N MET A 190 -20.10 17.92 0.85
CA MET A 190 -20.01 17.83 -0.60
C MET A 190 -19.28 16.58 -1.05
N PRO A 191 -19.50 16.11 -2.31
CA PRO A 191 -18.73 14.99 -2.86
C PRO A 191 -17.29 15.41 -3.15
N VAL A 192 -16.36 14.47 -3.00
CA VAL A 192 -15.00 14.61 -3.54
C VAL A 192 -15.00 14.09 -4.97
N PRO A 193 -14.86 14.92 -6.00
CA PRO A 193 -14.93 14.46 -7.38
C PRO A 193 -13.70 13.61 -7.72
N PRO A 194 -13.90 12.34 -8.19
CA PRO A 194 -12.78 11.46 -8.54
C PRO A 194 -11.88 12.06 -9.64
N SER A 195 -12.46 12.83 -10.55
CA SER A 195 -11.72 13.50 -11.62
C SER A 195 -10.65 14.46 -11.10
N LYS A 196 -10.96 15.24 -10.07
CA LYS A 196 -9.98 16.15 -9.44
C LYS A 196 -8.86 15.38 -8.71
N PHE A 197 -9.18 14.26 -8.07
CA PHE A 197 -8.16 13.37 -7.50
C PHE A 197 -7.21 12.84 -8.58
N ILE A 198 -7.77 12.34 -9.70
CA ILE A 198 -6.96 11.82 -10.80
C ILE A 198 -6.08 12.93 -11.39
N ALA A 199 -6.63 14.12 -11.66
CA ALA A 199 -5.87 15.25 -12.18
C ALA A 199 -4.74 15.69 -11.22
N HIS A 200 -5.01 15.73 -9.91
CA HIS A 200 -4.02 16.09 -8.90
C HIS A 200 -2.92 15.04 -8.75
N SER A 201 -3.25 13.76 -8.90
CA SER A 201 -2.36 12.64 -8.65
C SER A 201 -1.87 11.94 -9.92
N ILE A 202 -2.06 12.53 -11.10
CA ILE A 202 -1.82 11.89 -12.40
C ILE A 202 -0.39 11.35 -12.52
N TRP A 203 0.60 12.12 -12.11
CA TRP A 203 2.00 11.72 -12.16
C TRP A 203 2.32 10.55 -11.23
N THR A 204 1.78 10.55 -10.03
CA THR A 204 1.99 9.46 -9.06
C THR A 204 1.27 8.19 -9.48
N LEU A 205 0.06 8.32 -10.05
CA LEU A 205 -0.69 7.20 -10.63
C LEU A 205 0.04 6.62 -11.85
N ALA A 206 0.50 7.47 -12.78
CA ALA A 206 1.26 7.04 -13.95
C ALA A 206 2.55 6.32 -13.56
N LEU A 207 3.29 6.85 -12.59
CA LEU A 207 4.51 6.23 -12.07
C LEU A 207 4.22 4.88 -11.41
N SER A 208 3.13 4.78 -10.64
CA SER A 208 2.69 3.53 -10.02
C SER A 208 2.39 2.45 -11.06
N VAL A 209 1.66 2.78 -12.12
CA VAL A 209 1.37 1.86 -13.22
C VAL A 209 2.66 1.44 -13.94
N LEU A 210 3.57 2.38 -14.19
CA LEU A 210 4.86 2.11 -14.81
C LEU A 210 5.68 1.10 -13.98
N PHE A 211 5.75 1.25 -12.67
CA PHE A 211 6.46 0.33 -11.78
C PHE A 211 5.86 -1.09 -11.83
N VAL A 212 4.53 -1.22 -11.81
CA VAL A 212 3.86 -2.52 -11.95
C VAL A 212 4.24 -3.16 -13.29
N LEU A 213 4.21 -2.38 -14.36
CA LEU A 213 4.52 -2.87 -15.71
C LEU A 213 5.97 -3.37 -15.82
N ILE A 214 6.94 -2.60 -15.31
CA ILE A 214 8.35 -2.99 -15.25
C ILE A 214 8.51 -4.29 -14.44
N ALA A 215 7.88 -4.37 -13.26
CA ALA A 215 7.98 -5.56 -12.42
C ALA A 215 7.43 -6.81 -13.11
N VAL A 216 6.29 -6.72 -13.81
CA VAL A 216 5.69 -7.82 -14.56
C VAL A 216 6.61 -8.27 -15.71
N VAL A 217 7.18 -7.31 -16.46
CA VAL A 217 8.13 -7.59 -17.54
C VAL A 217 9.38 -8.28 -17.01
N CYS A 218 9.97 -7.79 -15.92
CA CYS A 218 11.14 -8.40 -15.29
C CYS A 218 10.87 -9.84 -14.84
N ILE A 219 9.75 -10.08 -14.16
CA ILE A 219 9.37 -11.41 -13.71
C ILE A 219 9.14 -12.35 -14.92
N GLY A 220 8.45 -11.87 -15.94
CA GLY A 220 8.24 -12.62 -17.20
C GLY A 220 9.55 -13.01 -17.88
N TYR A 221 10.48 -12.05 -17.98
CA TYR A 221 11.81 -12.30 -18.53
C TYR A 221 12.58 -13.37 -17.71
N HIS A 222 12.58 -13.26 -16.38
CA HIS A 222 13.24 -14.25 -15.53
C HIS A 222 12.65 -15.66 -15.70
N LEU A 223 11.33 -15.78 -15.81
CA LEU A 223 10.67 -17.08 -16.07
C LEU A 223 11.07 -17.67 -17.41
N LEU A 224 11.20 -16.86 -18.47
CA LEU A 224 11.68 -17.28 -19.77
C LEU A 224 13.14 -17.77 -19.72
N VAL A 225 14.01 -17.05 -19.01
CA VAL A 225 15.42 -17.44 -18.82
C VAL A 225 15.53 -18.77 -18.08
N ILE A 226 14.75 -18.95 -17.01
CA ILE A 226 14.73 -20.22 -16.25
C ILE A 226 14.27 -21.37 -17.15
N LYS A 227 13.20 -21.18 -17.93
CA LYS A 227 12.69 -22.19 -18.87
C LYS A 227 13.74 -22.58 -19.92
N ARG A 228 14.43 -21.60 -20.50
CA ARG A 228 15.50 -21.85 -21.48
C ARG A 228 16.67 -22.62 -20.86
N LYS A 229 17.12 -22.25 -19.66
CA LYS A 229 18.20 -22.98 -18.95
C LYS A 229 17.80 -24.42 -18.64
N GLU A 230 16.57 -24.66 -18.23
CA GLU A 230 16.07 -26.02 -17.96
C GLU A 230 16.00 -26.87 -19.24
N GLN A 231 15.57 -26.31 -20.37
CA GLN A 231 15.60 -26.96 -21.65
C GLN A 231 17.04 -27.32 -22.09
N LEU A 232 17.98 -26.40 -21.93
CA LEU A 232 19.39 -26.63 -22.21
C LEU A 232 19.98 -27.77 -21.38
N LEU A 233 19.71 -27.78 -20.08
CA LEU A 233 20.16 -28.84 -19.19
C LEU A 233 19.56 -30.19 -19.60
N ARG A 234 18.28 -30.25 -19.90
CA ARG A 234 17.59 -31.46 -20.35
C ARG A 234 18.14 -31.99 -21.68
N ASN A 235 18.39 -31.10 -22.64
CA ASN A 235 19.00 -31.50 -23.93
C ASN A 235 20.42 -32.04 -23.74
N ARG A 236 21.19 -31.43 -22.80
CA ARG A 236 22.55 -31.91 -22.46
C ARG A 236 22.50 -33.31 -21.82
N GLU A 237 21.56 -33.54 -20.89
CA GLU A 237 21.36 -34.86 -20.29
C GLU A 237 20.97 -35.92 -21.32
N LEU A 238 20.06 -35.59 -22.24
CA LEU A 238 19.67 -36.52 -23.35
C LEU A 238 20.85 -36.81 -24.26
N GLY A 239 21.65 -35.80 -24.62
CA GLY A 239 22.83 -35.98 -25.45
C GLY A 239 23.87 -36.89 -24.79
N VAL A 240 24.18 -36.67 -23.50
CA VAL A 240 25.12 -37.52 -22.77
C VAL A 240 24.61 -38.97 -22.67
N ASN A 241 23.32 -39.16 -22.34
CA ASN A 241 22.75 -40.52 -22.29
C ASN A 241 22.79 -41.24 -23.66
N GLY A 242 22.56 -40.52 -24.76
CA GLY A 242 22.68 -41.11 -26.12
C GLY A 242 24.09 -41.54 -26.41
N ILE A 243 25.11 -40.71 -26.19
CA ILE A 243 26.53 -41.02 -26.43
C ILE A 243 26.95 -42.24 -25.61
N ILE A 244 26.55 -42.34 -24.38
CA ILE A 244 26.91 -43.47 -23.50
C ILE A 244 26.25 -44.78 -23.99
N HIS A 245 24.98 -44.70 -24.38
CA HIS A 245 24.31 -45.86 -24.94
C HIS A 245 25.05 -46.38 -26.19
N ASP A 246 25.46 -45.48 -27.07
CA ASP A 246 26.16 -45.80 -28.33
C ASP A 246 27.59 -46.30 -28.09
N LEU A 247 28.25 -45.93 -26.98
CA LEU A 247 29.55 -46.44 -26.57
C LEU A 247 29.45 -47.80 -25.87
N LYS A 248 28.35 -48.07 -25.14
CA LYS A 248 28.19 -49.36 -24.42
C LYS A 248 28.06 -50.55 -25.34
N ALA A 249 27.41 -50.37 -26.51
CA ALA A 249 27.20 -51.45 -27.48
C ALA A 249 28.54 -51.99 -28.04
N PRO A 250 29.48 -51.16 -28.57
CA PRO A 250 30.76 -51.67 -29.07
C PRO A 250 31.65 -52.26 -27.96
N ILE A 251 31.63 -51.68 -26.74
CA ILE A 251 32.41 -52.24 -25.62
C ILE A 251 31.90 -53.64 -25.24
N ASN A 252 30.61 -53.83 -25.15
CA ASN A 252 30.03 -55.17 -24.89
C ASN A 252 30.36 -56.16 -25.99
N SER A 253 30.43 -55.71 -27.26
CA SER A 253 30.87 -56.53 -28.37
C SER A 253 32.34 -56.99 -28.20
N VAL A 254 33.23 -56.08 -27.82
CA VAL A 254 34.65 -56.40 -27.55
C VAL A 254 34.79 -57.36 -26.39
N ILE A 255 34.06 -57.14 -25.28
CA ILE A 255 34.07 -58.07 -24.11
C ILE A 255 33.58 -59.46 -24.52
N SER A 256 32.56 -59.54 -25.38
CA SER A 256 32.02 -60.81 -25.86
C SER A 256 33.04 -61.53 -26.70
N VAL A 257 33.71 -60.84 -27.64
CA VAL A 257 34.79 -61.44 -28.49
C VAL A 257 35.97 -61.94 -27.65
N LEU A 258 36.40 -61.12 -26.67
CA LEU A 258 37.48 -61.53 -25.74
C LEU A 258 37.08 -62.74 -24.93
N SER A 259 35.83 -62.84 -24.52
CA SER A 259 35.29 -63.99 -23.78
C SER A 259 35.32 -65.29 -24.66
N LEU A 260 34.95 -65.17 -25.92
CA LEU A 260 35.02 -66.24 -26.87
C LEU A 260 36.48 -66.68 -27.11
N LEU A 261 37.40 -65.79 -27.31
CA LEU A 261 38.82 -66.05 -27.47
C LEU A 261 39.40 -66.77 -26.27
N LYS A 262 39.02 -66.32 -25.03
CA LYS A 262 39.45 -66.98 -23.79
C LYS A 262 39.07 -68.46 -23.73
N VAL A 263 37.95 -68.84 -24.28
CA VAL A 263 37.52 -70.24 -24.34
C VAL A 263 38.30 -71.08 -25.39
N LYS A 264 38.66 -70.41 -26.52
CA LYS A 264 39.39 -71.08 -27.57
C LYS A 264 40.91 -71.27 -27.31
N VAL A 265 41.52 -70.43 -26.56
CA VAL A 265 42.99 -70.36 -26.33
C VAL A 265 43.35 -70.89 -24.95
N LYS A 266 42.72 -71.98 -24.50
CA LYS A 266 42.96 -72.56 -23.16
C LYS A 266 44.34 -73.18 -22.98
N GLU A 267 45.04 -73.58 -24.07
CA GLU A 267 46.33 -74.28 -23.98
C GLU A 267 47.55 -73.32 -23.95
N ASP A 268 47.43 -72.07 -24.43
CA ASP A 268 48.53 -71.09 -24.44
C ASP A 268 48.38 -70.11 -23.27
N LYS A 269 49.20 -70.36 -22.24
CA LYS A 269 49.19 -69.59 -21.01
C LYS A 269 49.53 -68.07 -21.20
N ILE A 270 50.42 -67.75 -22.19
CA ILE A 270 50.81 -66.35 -22.44
C ILE A 270 49.65 -65.59 -23.10
N LEU A 271 49.04 -66.23 -24.11
CA LEU A 271 47.94 -65.60 -24.80
C LEU A 271 46.66 -65.50 -23.96
N LEU A 272 46.47 -66.47 -23.04
CA LEU A 272 45.38 -66.43 -22.09
C LEU A 272 45.51 -65.30 -21.11
N ASP A 273 46.73 -65.00 -20.67
CA ASP A 273 47.00 -63.85 -19.75
C ASP A 273 46.76 -62.49 -20.46
N VAL A 274 47.19 -62.34 -21.69
CA VAL A 274 46.96 -61.14 -22.51
C VAL A 274 45.47 -60.89 -22.73
N ILE A 275 44.72 -61.95 -23.08
CA ILE A 275 43.28 -61.86 -23.30
C ILE A 275 42.53 -61.50 -22.00
N SER A 276 42.98 -62.08 -20.88
CA SER A 276 42.43 -61.75 -19.53
C SER A 276 42.67 -60.28 -19.18
N GLN A 277 43.89 -59.81 -19.36
CA GLN A 277 44.22 -58.38 -19.13
C GLN A 277 43.40 -57.43 -20.04
N ALA A 278 43.24 -57.79 -21.33
CA ALA A 278 42.41 -57.02 -22.26
C ALA A 278 40.93 -56.98 -21.83
N SER A 279 40.40 -58.12 -21.35
CA SER A 279 39.02 -58.22 -20.84
C SER A 279 38.81 -57.38 -19.61
N ASP A 280 39.77 -57.40 -18.65
CA ASP A 280 39.71 -56.62 -17.43
C ASP A 280 39.77 -55.11 -17.72
N LYS A 281 40.61 -54.67 -18.67
CA LYS A 281 40.64 -53.28 -19.16
C LYS A 281 39.35 -52.85 -19.81
N ALA A 282 38.72 -53.68 -20.62
CA ALA A 282 37.44 -53.40 -21.25
C ALA A 282 36.31 -53.24 -20.22
N LYS A 283 36.27 -54.09 -19.19
CA LYS A 283 35.31 -53.96 -18.07
C LYS A 283 35.57 -52.70 -17.23
N LEU A 284 36.84 -52.33 -17.03
CA LEU A 284 37.19 -51.13 -16.33
C LEU A 284 36.69 -49.87 -17.11
N LEU A 285 36.86 -49.86 -18.42
CA LEU A 285 36.34 -48.81 -19.31
C LEU A 285 34.81 -48.74 -19.27
N GLU A 286 34.09 -49.87 -19.20
CA GLU A 286 32.63 -49.88 -19.00
C GLU A 286 32.23 -49.22 -17.68
N SER A 287 32.94 -49.53 -16.58
CA SER A 287 32.74 -48.94 -15.27
C SER A 287 33.04 -47.41 -15.23
N ASP A 288 34.10 -46.99 -15.95
CA ASP A 288 34.45 -45.59 -16.05
C ASP A 288 33.36 -44.78 -16.77
N ILE A 289 32.81 -45.33 -17.84
CA ILE A 289 31.69 -44.74 -18.59
C ILE A 289 30.44 -44.63 -17.70
N GLU A 290 30.13 -45.68 -16.89
CA GLU A 290 29.03 -45.60 -15.94
C GLU A 290 29.26 -44.55 -14.85
N SER A 291 30.49 -44.39 -14.40
CA SER A 291 30.89 -43.35 -13.43
C SER A 291 30.73 -41.93 -14.01
N ILE A 292 31.12 -41.72 -15.28
CA ILE A 292 30.92 -40.44 -15.98
C ILE A 292 29.43 -40.11 -16.10
N LEU A 293 28.58 -41.14 -16.43
CA LEU A 293 27.14 -40.97 -16.46
C LEU A 293 26.57 -40.53 -15.11
N LEU A 294 27.02 -41.18 -14.05
CA LEU A 294 26.58 -40.85 -12.70
C LEU A 294 26.96 -39.39 -12.33
N ALA A 295 28.19 -38.99 -12.66
CA ALA A 295 28.70 -37.64 -12.45
C ALA A 295 27.91 -36.60 -13.30
N ALA A 296 27.58 -36.94 -14.55
CA ALA A 296 26.79 -36.08 -15.43
C ALA A 296 25.32 -35.94 -14.97
N LYS A 297 24.74 -36.98 -14.37
CA LYS A 297 23.39 -36.96 -13.77
C LYS A 297 23.37 -36.31 -12.38
N GLY A 298 24.47 -36.41 -11.65
CA GLY A 298 24.52 -35.96 -10.25
C GLY A 298 24.44 -34.45 -10.04
N GLY A 299 24.40 -33.64 -11.11
CA GLY A 299 24.27 -32.19 -10.98
C GLY A 299 22.86 -31.70 -10.57
N ASN A 300 21.80 -32.53 -10.72
CA ASN A 300 20.43 -32.06 -10.51
C ASN A 300 19.48 -33.04 -9.80
N ASP A 301 19.80 -34.34 -9.78
CA ASP A 301 18.97 -35.34 -9.09
C ASP A 301 19.64 -35.83 -7.81
N ARG A 302 18.85 -35.96 -6.76
CA ARG A 302 19.28 -36.59 -5.51
C ARG A 302 19.82 -37.97 -5.83
N ILE A 303 21.13 -38.15 -5.63
CA ILE A 303 21.76 -39.45 -5.69
C ILE A 303 21.03 -40.32 -4.65
N LEU A 304 20.27 -41.31 -5.14
CA LEU A 304 19.69 -42.31 -4.24
C LEU A 304 20.83 -43.18 -3.74
N LEU A 305 21.39 -42.78 -2.62
CA LEU A 305 22.41 -43.58 -1.92
C LEU A 305 21.78 -44.89 -1.44
N ASN A 306 22.07 -45.98 -2.12
CA ASN A 306 21.73 -47.31 -1.65
C ASN A 306 22.74 -47.71 -0.58
N LEU A 307 22.52 -47.30 0.66
CA LEU A 307 23.37 -47.56 1.80
C LEU A 307 23.26 -49.06 2.17
N LYS A 308 24.22 -49.87 1.75
CA LYS A 308 24.41 -51.23 2.26
C LYS A 308 25.41 -51.19 3.42
N LYS A 309 25.07 -51.91 4.52
CA LYS A 309 26.04 -52.16 5.59
C LYS A 309 27.13 -53.05 5.02
N VAL A 310 28.34 -52.53 4.84
CA VAL A 310 29.51 -53.29 4.39
C VAL A 310 30.49 -53.40 5.55
N SER A 311 31.02 -54.61 5.82
CA SER A 311 32.04 -54.80 6.83
C SER A 311 33.33 -54.07 6.47
N LEU A 312 33.87 -53.25 7.36
CA LEU A 312 35.10 -52.47 7.15
C LEU A 312 36.32 -53.34 6.75
N VAL A 313 36.31 -54.62 7.11
CA VAL A 313 37.39 -55.58 6.76
C VAL A 313 37.44 -55.82 5.26
N THR A 314 36.29 -55.82 4.60
CA THR A 314 36.21 -56.08 3.16
C THR A 314 36.51 -54.83 2.30
N THR A 315 36.35 -53.64 2.85
CA THR A 315 36.58 -52.35 2.14
C THR A 315 38.02 -51.89 2.19
N GLN A 316 38.88 -52.36 3.10
CA GLN A 316 40.28 -51.92 3.20
C GLN A 316 41.20 -52.41 2.08
N HIS A 317 40.84 -53.50 1.39
CA HIS A 317 41.70 -54.11 0.35
C HIS A 317 41.88 -53.34 -0.95
N PRO A 318 40.88 -52.66 -1.53
CA PRO A 318 41.10 -51.93 -2.80
C PRO A 318 41.76 -50.54 -2.67
N TYR A 319 41.70 -49.90 -1.51
CA TYR A 319 42.21 -48.52 -1.34
C TYR A 319 43.64 -48.42 -0.79
N ARG A 320 44.23 -49.50 -0.28
CA ARG A 320 45.57 -49.49 0.26
C ARG A 320 46.66 -49.25 -0.83
N LYS A 321 46.36 -49.50 -2.12
CA LYS A 321 47.26 -49.21 -3.21
C LYS A 321 47.23 -47.76 -3.73
N LEU A 322 46.18 -46.99 -3.41
CA LEU A 322 46.05 -45.62 -3.84
C LEU A 322 46.69 -44.58 -2.87
N LEU A 323 46.91 -44.94 -1.61
CA LEU A 323 47.50 -44.06 -0.61
C LEU A 323 49.02 -44.15 -0.53
N VAL A 324 49.67 -45.19 -1.12
CA VAL A 324 51.13 -45.35 -1.10
C VAL A 324 51.85 -44.63 -2.25
N ASN A 325 51.13 -44.12 -3.25
CA ASN A 325 51.71 -43.37 -4.37
C ASN A 325 51.53 -41.85 -4.28
N LYS A 326 51.21 -41.31 -3.10
CA LYS A 326 51.18 -39.87 -2.86
C LYS A 326 51.83 -39.50 -1.51
N ALA A 327 53.04 -40.03 -1.28
CA ALA A 327 53.97 -39.51 -0.28
C ALA A 327 55.28 -39.24 -0.99
#